data_0f073e20ddbaa2b0898ad9dd437acf12
#
_entry.id   0f073e20ddbaa2b0898ad9dd437acf12
#
_cell.length_a   1.000
_cell.length_b   1.000
_cell.length_c   1.000
_cell.angle_alpha   90.00
_cell.angle_beta   90.00
_cell.angle_gamma   90.00
#
_symmetry.space_group_name_H-M   'P 1'
#
loop_
_entity.id
_entity.type
_entity.pdbx_description
1 polymer ?
#
loop_
_entity_poly.entity_id
_entity_poly.type
_entity_poly.pdbx_seq_one_letter_code
_entity_poly.pdbx_strand_id
1 'polypeptide(L)'
;IALATSYTLDISATPLSITEDTEIRRLTFATRSTVECPAAGAGLPSNVVSINVEEPRNPTITTNPGTTVCAEDVTNLVFTANTINTQPSDTYQWAINGVAVTIANGYAQNETGTTYQVDTLGDIGDGDVVTVSVATAAPDSCTVTSTGVTMTVSAAPIANLNSNAIDDTICAGSAVVITADDVPGATYTFRLNGLAVPAGDVVGRVYTTSAITQESVVTVEVNNGAGCSLTGSLTIFVPKAATAGVIAANAADLVLCPGD
;
A
#
# COMPACT_ATOMS: atom_id res chain seq x y z
N ILE A 1 -39.59 43.14 -40.19
CA ILE A 1 -38.25 42.74 -39.71
C ILE A 1 -38.52 41.58 -38.74
N ALA A 2 -38.17 40.35 -39.14
CA ALA A 2 -38.25 39.21 -38.24
C ALA A 2 -37.16 39.37 -37.16
N LEU A 3 -37.59 39.63 -35.95
CA LEU A 3 -36.69 39.60 -34.79
C LEU A 3 -36.34 38.14 -34.50
N ALA A 4 -35.07 37.82 -34.46
CA ALA A 4 -34.65 36.50 -34.01
C ALA A 4 -35.24 36.23 -32.61
N THR A 5 -36.02 35.16 -32.49
CA THR A 5 -36.71 34.81 -31.26
C THR A 5 -35.84 33.96 -30.28
N SER A 6 -34.68 33.52 -30.76
CA SER A 6 -33.72 32.76 -29.95
C SER A 6 -32.28 33.20 -30.25
N TYR A 7 -31.45 33.13 -29.26
CA TYR A 7 -30.02 33.35 -29.36
C TYR A 7 -29.30 32.20 -28.62
N THR A 8 -28.35 31.59 -29.28
CA THR A 8 -27.51 30.58 -28.68
C THR A 8 -26.17 31.22 -28.35
N LEU A 9 -25.78 31.20 -27.08
CA LEU A 9 -24.46 31.63 -26.65
C LEU A 9 -23.55 30.38 -26.62
N ASP A 10 -22.51 30.40 -27.45
CA ASP A 10 -21.48 29.36 -27.39
C ASP A 10 -20.41 29.80 -26.39
N ILE A 11 -20.40 29.15 -25.24
CA ILE A 11 -19.43 29.42 -24.15
C ILE A 11 -18.15 28.61 -24.30
N SER A 12 -18.08 27.71 -25.31
CA SER A 12 -16.86 26.91 -25.56
C SER A 12 -15.86 27.65 -26.45
N ALA A 13 -16.30 28.68 -27.15
CA ALA A 13 -15.44 29.44 -28.04
C ALA A 13 -14.56 30.45 -27.30
N THR A 14 -13.26 30.44 -27.52
CA THR A 14 -12.35 31.49 -27.04
C THR A 14 -12.65 32.80 -27.75
N PRO A 15 -12.72 33.94 -27.04
CA PRO A 15 -12.20 34.23 -25.70
C PRO A 15 -13.26 34.25 -24.57
N LEU A 16 -14.50 33.75 -24.79
CA LEU A 16 -15.54 33.80 -23.76
C LEU A 16 -15.42 32.62 -22.81
N SER A 17 -14.77 32.79 -21.69
CA SER A 17 -14.76 31.83 -20.58
C SER A 17 -15.55 32.42 -19.40
N ILE A 18 -16.57 31.69 -18.94
CA ILE A 18 -17.34 32.06 -17.76
C ILE A 18 -16.69 31.34 -16.58
N THR A 19 -16.07 32.09 -15.69
CA THR A 19 -15.33 31.59 -14.53
C THR A 19 -15.96 31.98 -13.20
N GLU A 20 -17.02 32.79 -13.25
CA GLU A 20 -17.77 33.29 -12.09
C GLU A 20 -19.26 33.24 -12.41
N ASP A 21 -20.09 33.26 -11.37
CA ASP A 21 -21.55 33.33 -11.50
C ASP A 21 -21.94 34.50 -12.38
N THR A 22 -22.68 34.24 -13.43
CA THR A 22 -22.96 35.23 -14.49
C THR A 22 -24.44 35.28 -14.81
N GLU A 23 -24.98 36.50 -14.85
CA GLU A 23 -26.32 36.74 -15.36
C GLU A 23 -26.26 37.22 -16.81
N ILE A 24 -27.00 36.55 -17.68
CA ILE A 24 -27.12 36.90 -19.07
C ILE A 24 -28.54 37.37 -19.38
N ARG A 25 -28.66 38.56 -19.97
CA ARG A 25 -29.91 39.09 -20.43
C ARG A 25 -29.73 39.77 -21.78
N ARG A 26 -30.76 39.72 -22.60
CA ARG A 26 -30.84 40.46 -23.88
C ARG A 26 -31.57 41.76 -23.66
N LEU A 27 -31.04 42.87 -24.19
CA LEU A 27 -31.73 44.15 -24.29
C LEU A 27 -32.34 44.28 -25.70
N THR A 28 -33.59 44.64 -25.77
CA THR A 28 -34.29 44.87 -27.06
C THR A 28 -34.67 46.32 -27.16
N PHE A 29 -34.33 46.89 -28.29
CA PHE A 29 -34.67 48.30 -28.63
C PHE A 29 -35.57 48.30 -29.87
N ALA A 30 -36.58 49.15 -29.85
CA ALA A 30 -37.29 49.47 -31.07
C ALA A 30 -36.71 50.74 -31.66
N THR A 31 -36.27 50.67 -32.91
CA THR A 31 -35.75 51.84 -33.64
C THR A 31 -36.65 52.21 -34.81
N ARG A 32 -36.92 53.48 -34.96
CA ARG A 32 -37.53 54.04 -36.18
C ARG A 32 -36.66 55.19 -36.64
N SER A 33 -36.01 55.01 -37.74
CA SER A 33 -35.02 55.95 -38.29
C SER A 33 -33.82 56.09 -37.31
N THR A 34 -33.63 57.21 -36.67
CA THR A 34 -32.52 57.52 -35.74
C THR A 34 -32.97 57.58 -34.28
N VAL A 35 -34.26 57.23 -34.00
CA VAL A 35 -34.80 57.31 -32.64
C VAL A 35 -34.96 55.91 -32.07
N GLU A 36 -34.26 55.62 -30.97
CA GLU A 36 -34.42 54.38 -30.20
C GLU A 36 -35.49 54.57 -29.13
N CYS A 37 -36.36 53.56 -28.96
CA CYS A 37 -37.31 53.51 -27.86
C CYS A 37 -37.19 52.15 -27.17
N PRO A 38 -36.97 52.11 -25.85
CA PRO A 38 -36.72 53.25 -24.97
C PRO A 38 -35.39 53.96 -25.27
N ALA A 39 -35.09 55.08 -24.62
CA ALA A 39 -33.90 55.88 -24.86
C ALA A 39 -32.63 55.01 -24.80
N ALA A 40 -31.59 55.44 -25.53
CA ALA A 40 -30.33 54.69 -25.65
C ALA A 40 -29.81 54.23 -24.28
N GLY A 41 -29.49 52.96 -24.15
CA GLY A 41 -29.02 52.34 -22.91
C GLY A 41 -30.12 51.76 -21.95
N ALA A 42 -31.40 52.07 -22.23
CA ALA A 42 -32.53 51.62 -21.41
C ALA A 42 -33.42 50.57 -22.14
N GLY A 43 -32.84 49.71 -23.02
CA GLY A 43 -33.59 48.67 -23.74
C GLY A 43 -34.43 47.81 -22.80
N LEU A 44 -35.52 47.24 -23.34
CA LEU A 44 -36.33 46.32 -22.57
C LEU A 44 -35.56 45.02 -22.39
N PRO A 45 -35.29 44.60 -21.11
CA PRO A 45 -34.58 43.38 -20.86
C PRO A 45 -35.47 42.14 -21.17
N SER A 46 -34.86 41.08 -21.67
CA SER A 46 -35.48 39.75 -21.65
C SER A 46 -35.53 39.18 -20.23
N ASN A 47 -35.98 37.96 -20.10
CA ASN A 47 -35.71 37.17 -18.87
C ASN A 47 -34.20 37.10 -18.61
N VAL A 48 -33.87 36.93 -17.34
CA VAL A 48 -32.52 36.70 -16.90
C VAL A 48 -32.24 35.18 -16.97
N VAL A 49 -31.07 34.80 -17.48
CA VAL A 49 -30.55 33.47 -17.36
C VAL A 49 -29.34 33.55 -16.45
N SER A 50 -29.40 32.91 -15.30
CA SER A 50 -28.30 32.83 -14.36
C SER A 50 -27.47 31.58 -14.67
N ILE A 51 -26.17 31.75 -14.75
CA ILE A 51 -25.19 30.67 -14.88
C ILE A 51 -24.45 30.62 -13.55
N ASN A 52 -24.58 29.49 -12.85
CA ASN A 52 -23.81 29.25 -11.66
C ASN A 52 -22.53 28.51 -12.05
N VAL A 53 -21.41 28.93 -11.54
CA VAL A 53 -20.10 28.29 -11.75
C VAL A 53 -19.72 27.60 -10.46
N GLU A 54 -19.69 26.26 -10.50
CA GLU A 54 -19.26 25.44 -9.37
C GLU A 54 -17.74 25.50 -9.18
N GLU A 55 -17.29 25.73 -7.96
CA GLU A 55 -15.88 25.68 -7.64
C GLU A 55 -15.34 24.25 -7.71
N PRO A 56 -14.11 24.05 -8.27
CA PRO A 56 -13.54 22.74 -8.41
C PRO A 56 -13.24 22.10 -7.04
N ARG A 57 -13.53 20.81 -6.92
CA ARG A 57 -13.31 20.04 -5.68
C ARG A 57 -11.84 19.69 -5.45
N ASN A 58 -11.03 19.55 -6.50
CA ASN A 58 -9.58 19.27 -6.49
C ASN A 58 -9.16 18.23 -5.42
N PRO A 59 -9.59 16.97 -5.53
CA PRO A 59 -9.24 15.94 -4.58
C PRO A 59 -7.75 15.59 -4.65
N THR A 60 -7.15 15.35 -3.49
CA THR A 60 -5.82 14.75 -3.33
C THR A 60 -5.92 13.52 -2.46
N ILE A 61 -4.96 12.60 -2.57
CA ILE A 61 -4.96 11.35 -1.81
C ILE A 61 -3.78 11.34 -0.85
N THR A 62 -4.04 10.96 0.40
CA THR A 62 -3.02 10.55 1.37
C THR A 62 -3.16 9.07 1.68
N THR A 63 -2.05 8.40 1.94
CA THR A 63 -1.99 6.96 2.22
C THR A 63 -1.40 6.71 3.60
N ASN A 64 -1.93 5.72 4.31
CA ASN A 64 -1.38 5.23 5.57
C ASN A 64 -1.26 3.68 5.48
N PRO A 65 -0.09 3.09 5.74
CA PRO A 65 1.16 3.66 6.26
C PRO A 65 2.00 4.45 5.23
N GLY A 66 1.73 4.35 3.93
CA GLY A 66 2.47 5.03 2.87
C GLY A 66 2.22 4.37 1.52
N THR A 67 3.04 4.69 0.51
CA THR A 67 2.92 4.15 -0.85
C THR A 67 3.76 2.89 -1.08
N THR A 68 4.61 2.52 -0.12
CA THR A 68 5.43 1.31 -0.18
C THR A 68 5.02 0.38 0.96
N VAL A 69 4.60 -0.84 0.63
CA VAL A 69 4.11 -1.83 1.59
C VAL A 69 4.53 -3.23 1.20
N CYS A 70 4.46 -4.16 2.16
CA CYS A 70 4.61 -5.59 1.89
C CYS A 70 3.29 -6.19 1.40
N ALA A 71 3.37 -7.20 0.54
CA ALA A 71 2.20 -7.84 -0.05
C ALA A 71 1.22 -8.39 1.01
N GLU A 72 1.73 -8.87 2.14
CA GLU A 72 0.94 -9.33 3.27
C GLU A 72 0.28 -8.22 4.10
N ASP A 73 0.78 -6.98 3.97
CA ASP A 73 0.32 -5.81 4.73
C ASP A 73 -0.63 -4.91 3.92
N VAL A 74 -0.95 -5.26 2.68
CA VAL A 74 -1.80 -4.41 1.82
C VAL A 74 -3.18 -4.16 2.43
N THR A 75 -3.70 -5.07 3.25
CA THR A 75 -4.97 -4.91 3.97
C THR A 75 -4.91 -3.87 5.09
N ASN A 76 -3.72 -3.40 5.45
CA ASN A 76 -3.53 -2.29 6.39
C ASN A 76 -3.58 -0.91 5.70
N LEU A 77 -3.64 -0.88 4.37
CA LEU A 77 -3.67 0.36 3.61
C LEU A 77 -5.01 1.08 3.76
N VAL A 78 -4.91 2.36 4.06
CA VAL A 78 -6.05 3.29 4.07
C VAL A 78 -5.70 4.48 3.19
N PHE A 79 -6.51 4.72 2.18
CA PHE A 79 -6.46 5.92 1.35
C PHE A 79 -7.49 6.92 1.85
N THR A 80 -7.10 8.18 1.98
CA THR A 80 -7.98 9.26 2.41
C THR A 80 -8.01 10.35 1.34
N ALA A 81 -9.21 10.68 0.87
CA ALA A 81 -9.43 11.81 -0.02
C ALA A 81 -9.45 13.12 0.78
N ASN A 82 -8.53 14.02 0.43
CA ASN A 82 -8.53 15.38 0.94
C ASN A 82 -9.03 16.30 -0.18
N THR A 83 -10.19 16.89 0.04
CA THR A 83 -10.91 17.67 -0.97
C THR A 83 -11.20 19.06 -0.43
N ILE A 84 -11.00 20.07 -1.25
CA ILE A 84 -11.41 21.46 -0.95
C ILE A 84 -12.84 21.72 -1.45
N ASN A 85 -13.48 22.75 -0.94
CA ASN A 85 -14.83 23.21 -1.34
C ASN A 85 -15.92 22.12 -1.26
N THR A 86 -15.79 21.17 -0.30
CA THR A 86 -16.70 20.04 -0.16
C THR A 86 -18.10 20.45 0.28
N GLN A 87 -19.10 19.75 -0.25
CA GLN A 87 -20.50 19.85 0.17
C GLN A 87 -20.98 18.50 0.72
N PRO A 88 -21.97 18.47 1.63
CA PRO A 88 -22.48 17.22 2.17
C PRO A 88 -23.09 16.27 1.13
N SER A 89 -23.43 16.81 -0.04
CA SER A 89 -24.03 16.08 -1.15
C SER A 89 -23.00 15.55 -2.16
N ASP A 90 -21.72 15.86 -1.99
CA ASP A 90 -20.65 15.35 -2.86
C ASP A 90 -20.53 13.82 -2.73
N THR A 91 -20.32 13.16 -3.84
CA THR A 91 -20.13 11.70 -3.88
C THR A 91 -18.70 11.37 -4.31
N TYR A 92 -18.18 10.29 -3.75
CA TYR A 92 -16.82 9.82 -3.99
C TYR A 92 -16.86 8.46 -4.67
N GLN A 93 -15.96 8.24 -5.62
CA GLN A 93 -15.74 6.94 -6.24
C GLN A 93 -14.24 6.68 -6.35
N TRP A 94 -13.78 5.64 -5.66
CA TRP A 94 -12.41 5.16 -5.77
C TRP A 94 -12.23 4.27 -6.99
N ALA A 95 -11.03 4.29 -7.57
CA ALA A 95 -10.68 3.43 -8.68
C ALA A 95 -9.21 2.99 -8.60
N ILE A 96 -8.94 1.77 -9.05
CA ILE A 96 -7.60 1.19 -9.19
C ILE A 96 -7.38 0.96 -10.68
N ASN A 97 -6.29 1.53 -11.22
CA ASN A 97 -5.97 1.49 -12.65
C ASN A 97 -7.14 1.93 -13.54
N GLY A 98 -7.93 2.89 -13.08
CA GLY A 98 -9.11 3.39 -13.77
C GLY A 98 -10.36 2.50 -13.65
N VAL A 99 -10.28 1.36 -12.96
CA VAL A 99 -11.43 0.49 -12.68
C VAL A 99 -12.03 0.86 -11.32
N ALA A 100 -13.33 1.20 -11.31
CA ALA A 100 -14.02 1.58 -10.09
C ALA A 100 -14.02 0.43 -9.06
N VAL A 101 -13.72 0.77 -7.80
CA VAL A 101 -13.75 -0.17 -6.67
C VAL A 101 -15.20 -0.43 -6.30
N THR A 102 -15.76 -1.49 -6.83
CA THR A 102 -17.14 -1.91 -6.63
C THR A 102 -17.25 -3.43 -6.60
N ILE A 103 -18.29 -3.94 -5.95
CA ILE A 103 -18.59 -5.39 -5.93
C ILE A 103 -18.76 -5.93 -7.36
N ALA A 104 -19.35 -5.14 -8.27
CA ALA A 104 -19.55 -5.53 -9.67
C ALA A 104 -18.22 -5.72 -10.43
N ASN A 105 -17.15 -5.06 -10.01
CA ASN A 105 -15.82 -5.16 -10.59
C ASN A 105 -14.91 -6.16 -9.85
N GLY A 106 -15.46 -6.93 -8.90
CA GLY A 106 -14.75 -8.01 -8.20
C GLY A 106 -14.12 -7.61 -6.86
N TYR A 107 -14.32 -6.37 -6.38
CA TYR A 107 -13.88 -5.94 -5.06
C TYR A 107 -14.88 -6.41 -3.99
N ALA A 108 -14.42 -6.53 -2.73
CA ALA A 108 -15.27 -7.04 -1.65
C ALA A 108 -16.42 -6.09 -1.31
N GLN A 109 -16.24 -4.79 -1.53
CA GLN A 109 -17.24 -3.76 -1.25
C GLN A 109 -17.21 -2.62 -2.29
N ASN A 110 -18.24 -1.74 -2.21
CA ASN A 110 -18.28 -0.51 -3.01
C ASN A 110 -17.67 0.63 -2.20
N GLU A 111 -16.64 1.28 -2.72
CA GLU A 111 -15.97 2.37 -2.04
C GLU A 111 -16.42 3.73 -2.58
N THR A 112 -17.32 4.35 -1.82
CA THR A 112 -17.95 5.63 -2.17
C THR A 112 -17.78 6.71 -1.08
N GLY A 113 -16.97 6.43 -0.06
CA GLY A 113 -16.68 7.39 1.01
C GLY A 113 -15.41 8.19 0.77
N THR A 114 -15.10 9.10 1.71
CA THR A 114 -13.86 9.87 1.72
C THR A 114 -12.63 9.03 2.04
N THR A 115 -12.81 7.80 2.48
CA THR A 115 -11.74 6.83 2.76
C THR A 115 -12.00 5.53 2.02
N TYR A 116 -10.93 4.90 1.57
CA TYR A 116 -10.92 3.54 1.06
C TYR A 116 -9.91 2.73 1.88
N GLN A 117 -10.38 1.68 2.55
CA GLN A 117 -9.54 0.70 3.22
C GLN A 117 -9.48 -0.57 2.37
N VAL A 118 -8.27 -1.03 2.08
CA VAL A 118 -8.08 -2.30 1.39
C VAL A 118 -8.39 -3.44 2.36
N ASP A 119 -9.31 -4.31 2.00
CA ASP A 119 -9.80 -5.40 2.86
C ASP A 119 -9.48 -6.79 2.32
N THR A 120 -9.01 -6.88 1.08
CA THR A 120 -8.65 -8.15 0.44
C THR A 120 -7.21 -8.15 -0.05
N LEU A 121 -6.47 -9.23 0.24
CA LEU A 121 -5.14 -9.44 -0.35
C LEU A 121 -5.25 -9.57 -1.88
N GLY A 122 -4.45 -8.80 -2.60
CA GLY A 122 -4.42 -8.81 -4.06
C GLY A 122 -5.26 -7.72 -4.74
N ASP A 123 -6.07 -6.95 -3.98
CA ASP A 123 -6.78 -5.79 -4.53
C ASP A 123 -5.81 -4.69 -4.96
N ILE A 124 -4.67 -4.58 -4.30
CA ILE A 124 -3.56 -3.67 -4.64
C ILE A 124 -2.30 -4.48 -4.92
N GLY A 125 -1.73 -4.29 -6.10
CA GLY A 125 -0.47 -4.86 -6.53
C GLY A 125 0.63 -3.82 -6.75
N ASP A 126 1.83 -4.31 -7.07
CA ASP A 126 2.95 -3.43 -7.41
C ASP A 126 2.70 -2.69 -8.71
N GLY A 127 2.90 -1.36 -8.68
CA GLY A 127 2.65 -0.46 -9.81
C GLY A 127 1.20 -0.01 -9.95
N ASP A 128 0.26 -0.48 -9.13
CA ASP A 128 -1.13 -0.04 -9.20
C ASP A 128 -1.29 1.45 -8.88
N VAL A 129 -2.19 2.08 -9.61
CA VAL A 129 -2.49 3.50 -9.50
C VAL A 129 -3.88 3.69 -8.91
N VAL A 130 -3.94 4.26 -7.71
CA VAL A 130 -5.19 4.55 -7.00
C VAL A 130 -5.61 5.99 -7.26
N THR A 131 -6.88 6.20 -7.64
CA THR A 131 -7.50 7.51 -7.87
C THR A 131 -8.83 7.61 -7.13
N VAL A 132 -9.26 8.83 -6.85
CA VAL A 132 -10.60 9.14 -6.36
C VAL A 132 -11.24 10.21 -7.23
N SER A 133 -12.47 9.98 -7.65
CA SER A 133 -13.31 10.96 -8.34
C SER A 133 -14.34 11.51 -7.37
N VAL A 134 -14.49 12.82 -7.37
CA VAL A 134 -15.49 13.53 -6.56
C VAL A 134 -16.48 14.19 -7.50
N ALA A 135 -17.76 13.89 -7.34
CA ALA A 135 -18.84 14.46 -8.12
C ALA A 135 -19.76 15.30 -7.25
N THR A 136 -20.12 16.49 -7.73
CA THR A 136 -21.15 17.33 -7.12
C THR A 136 -22.54 16.74 -7.35
N ALA A 137 -23.50 17.13 -6.52
CA ALA A 137 -24.89 16.67 -6.71
C ALA A 137 -25.53 17.25 -7.99
N ALA A 138 -26.54 16.52 -8.50
CA ALA A 138 -27.38 17.05 -9.56
C ALA A 138 -28.08 18.37 -9.12
N PRO A 139 -28.35 19.31 -10.06
CA PRO A 139 -28.32 19.15 -11.51
C PRO A 139 -26.97 19.36 -12.17
N ASP A 140 -26.00 19.94 -11.44
CA ASP A 140 -24.76 20.47 -12.04
C ASP A 140 -23.57 19.50 -12.03
N SER A 141 -23.80 18.21 -11.83
CA SER A 141 -22.86 17.09 -11.61
C SER A 141 -21.48 17.24 -12.29
N CYS A 142 -20.66 18.14 -11.73
CA CYS A 142 -19.26 18.27 -12.12
C CYS A 142 -18.45 17.16 -11.44
N THR A 143 -17.62 16.47 -12.19
CA THR A 143 -16.75 15.42 -11.65
C THR A 143 -15.28 15.81 -11.82
N VAL A 144 -14.51 15.72 -10.74
CA VAL A 144 -13.06 15.95 -10.73
C VAL A 144 -12.37 14.72 -10.17
N THR A 145 -11.34 14.26 -10.86
CA THR A 145 -10.54 13.10 -10.44
C THR A 145 -9.19 13.56 -9.93
N SER A 146 -8.72 12.96 -8.84
CA SER A 146 -7.40 13.22 -8.27
C SER A 146 -6.27 12.84 -9.24
N THR A 147 -5.07 13.37 -8.99
CA THR A 147 -3.85 12.72 -9.48
C THR A 147 -3.74 11.33 -8.85
N GLY A 148 -3.28 10.36 -9.65
CA GLY A 148 -3.11 8.99 -9.18
C GLY A 148 -1.95 8.86 -8.18
N VAL A 149 -2.13 7.98 -7.21
CA VAL A 149 -1.07 7.53 -6.28
C VAL A 149 -0.62 6.16 -6.74
N THR A 150 0.65 6.04 -7.15
CA THR A 150 1.25 4.75 -7.54
C THR A 150 1.73 4.01 -6.30
N MET A 151 1.36 2.75 -6.18
CA MET A 151 1.76 1.86 -5.10
C MET A 151 2.99 1.06 -5.46
N THR A 152 3.84 0.81 -4.48
CA THR A 152 4.95 -0.14 -4.55
C THR A 152 4.68 -1.26 -3.56
N VAL A 153 4.40 -2.45 -4.08
CA VAL A 153 4.09 -3.64 -3.27
C VAL A 153 5.21 -4.65 -3.44
N SER A 154 5.95 -4.90 -2.36
CA SER A 154 7.08 -5.83 -2.35
C SER A 154 6.68 -7.17 -1.77
N ALA A 155 7.13 -8.26 -2.40
CA ALA A 155 6.96 -9.59 -1.81
C ALA A 155 7.79 -9.72 -0.52
N ALA A 156 7.30 -10.52 0.43
CA ALA A 156 8.07 -10.90 1.61
C ALA A 156 9.36 -11.65 1.17
N PRO A 157 10.50 -11.43 1.84
CA PRO A 157 11.70 -12.19 1.57
C PRO A 157 11.55 -13.65 2.01
N ILE A 158 12.42 -14.53 1.51
CA ILE A 158 12.54 -15.91 1.99
C ILE A 158 13.48 -15.92 3.19
N ALA A 159 13.11 -16.63 4.28
CA ALA A 159 13.90 -16.67 5.51
C ALA A 159 14.18 -18.12 5.98
N ASN A 160 14.41 -19.05 5.04
CA ASN A 160 14.79 -20.42 5.41
C ASN A 160 16.22 -20.45 5.96
N LEU A 161 16.45 -21.34 6.93
CA LEU A 161 17.76 -21.64 7.51
C LEU A 161 18.14 -23.08 7.25
N ASN A 162 19.43 -23.28 6.95
CA ASN A 162 20.04 -24.60 6.80
C ASN A 162 21.30 -24.65 7.64
N SER A 163 21.58 -25.80 8.29
CA SER A 163 22.84 -26.04 8.96
C SER A 163 23.75 -26.98 8.16
N ASN A 164 25.04 -26.95 8.46
CA ASN A 164 25.99 -27.92 7.94
C ASN A 164 26.02 -29.22 8.78
N ALA A 165 25.21 -29.31 9.82
CA ALA A 165 25.10 -30.49 10.67
C ALA A 165 24.13 -31.51 10.07
N ILE A 166 24.41 -32.78 10.20
CA ILE A 166 23.49 -33.86 9.79
C ILE A 166 22.28 -33.82 10.69
N ASP A 167 21.07 -33.75 10.08
CA ASP A 167 19.79 -33.68 10.80
C ASP A 167 19.77 -32.60 11.89
N ASP A 168 20.46 -31.48 11.62
CA ASP A 168 20.61 -30.33 12.53
C ASP A 168 21.11 -30.72 13.95
N THR A 169 21.88 -31.81 14.04
CA THR A 169 22.34 -32.37 15.32
C THR A 169 23.85 -32.21 15.48
N ILE A 170 24.29 -31.68 16.63
CA ILE A 170 25.69 -31.47 16.96
C ILE A 170 26.01 -31.99 18.37
N CYS A 171 27.30 -32.28 18.66
CA CYS A 171 27.75 -32.44 20.02
C CYS A 171 27.83 -31.08 20.71
N ALA A 172 27.59 -31.05 22.04
CA ALA A 172 27.68 -29.83 22.83
C ALA A 172 29.00 -29.08 22.60
N GLY A 173 28.94 -27.81 22.24
CA GLY A 173 30.10 -26.96 21.99
C GLY A 173 30.84 -27.21 20.65
N SER A 174 30.32 -28.09 19.79
CA SER A 174 30.88 -28.23 18.44
C SER A 174 30.51 -27.05 17.54
N ALA A 175 31.43 -26.71 16.65
CA ALA A 175 31.17 -25.63 15.70
C ALA A 175 30.08 -26.04 14.70
N VAL A 176 29.15 -25.13 14.45
CA VAL A 176 28.11 -25.27 13.44
C VAL A 176 28.02 -24.01 12.60
N VAL A 177 27.77 -24.20 11.31
CA VAL A 177 27.53 -23.10 10.35
C VAL A 177 26.06 -23.15 9.94
N ILE A 178 25.37 -22.06 10.17
CA ILE A 178 23.96 -21.86 9.83
C ILE A 178 23.86 -20.82 8.75
N THR A 179 23.19 -21.15 7.66
CA THR A 179 23.13 -20.30 6.45
C THR A 179 21.67 -20.01 6.11
N ALA A 180 21.33 -18.74 5.97
CA ALA A 180 20.05 -18.31 5.43
C ALA A 180 20.04 -18.37 3.90
N ASP A 181 18.86 -18.46 3.29
CA ASP A 181 18.70 -18.33 1.86
C ASP A 181 19.23 -16.98 1.35
N ASP A 182 19.69 -16.97 0.10
CA ASP A 182 20.23 -15.76 -0.52
C ASP A 182 19.08 -14.90 -1.06
N VAL A 183 18.94 -13.71 -0.48
CA VAL A 183 17.99 -12.68 -0.94
C VAL A 183 18.77 -11.47 -1.35
N PRO A 184 18.76 -11.11 -2.65
CA PRO A 184 19.55 -9.99 -3.17
C PRO A 184 19.25 -8.66 -2.44
N GLY A 185 20.30 -8.01 -1.95
CA GLY A 185 20.19 -6.73 -1.24
C GLY A 185 19.62 -6.81 0.19
N ALA A 186 19.36 -8.01 0.70
CA ALA A 186 18.82 -8.17 2.04
C ALA A 186 19.87 -7.99 3.15
N THR A 187 19.38 -7.63 4.32
CA THR A 187 20.12 -7.68 5.58
C THR A 187 19.63 -8.84 6.44
N TYR A 188 20.52 -9.42 7.23
CA TYR A 188 20.26 -10.61 8.04
C TYR A 188 20.59 -10.32 9.50
N THR A 189 19.61 -10.54 10.38
CA THR A 189 19.79 -10.39 11.82
C THR A 189 19.56 -11.72 12.52
N PHE A 190 20.64 -12.36 13.00
CA PHE A 190 20.56 -13.66 13.69
C PHE A 190 20.35 -13.49 15.18
N ARG A 191 19.62 -14.43 15.78
CA ARG A 191 19.42 -14.57 17.21
C ARG A 191 19.55 -16.04 17.62
N LEU A 192 20.12 -16.28 18.80
CA LEU A 192 20.18 -17.59 19.43
C LEU A 192 19.29 -17.56 20.67
N ASN A 193 18.28 -18.42 20.72
CA ASN A 193 17.27 -18.46 21.81
C ASN A 193 16.67 -17.06 22.11
N GLY A 194 16.41 -16.26 21.04
CA GLY A 194 15.88 -14.91 21.14
C GLY A 194 16.89 -13.80 21.46
N LEU A 195 18.12 -14.13 21.81
CA LEU A 195 19.18 -13.18 22.11
C LEU A 195 20.01 -12.86 20.86
N ALA A 196 20.42 -11.60 20.72
CA ALA A 196 21.29 -11.20 19.62
C ALA A 196 22.62 -11.95 19.68
N VAL A 197 23.09 -12.45 18.55
CA VAL A 197 24.39 -13.11 18.43
C VAL A 197 25.54 -12.09 18.30
N PRO A 198 26.80 -12.43 18.66
CA PRO A 198 27.94 -11.54 18.44
C PRO A 198 28.10 -11.21 16.97
N ALA A 199 28.36 -9.93 16.67
CA ALA A 199 28.54 -9.46 15.28
C ALA A 199 29.71 -10.14 14.55
N GLY A 200 30.75 -10.58 15.28
CA GLY A 200 31.91 -11.29 14.72
C GLY A 200 31.61 -12.71 14.25
N ASP A 201 30.51 -13.30 14.71
CA ASP A 201 30.05 -14.65 14.34
C ASP A 201 29.19 -14.67 13.09
N VAL A 202 28.83 -13.48 12.55
CA VAL A 202 27.96 -13.32 11.40
C VAL A 202 28.71 -12.67 10.24
N VAL A 203 28.64 -13.32 9.07
CA VAL A 203 29.15 -12.77 7.81
C VAL A 203 28.05 -12.85 6.77
N GLY A 204 27.42 -11.70 6.48
CA GLY A 204 26.29 -11.64 5.57
C GLY A 204 25.14 -12.54 6.04
N ARG A 205 24.79 -13.57 5.27
CA ARG A 205 23.74 -14.53 5.54
C ARG A 205 24.18 -15.79 6.32
N VAL A 206 25.43 -15.79 6.83
CA VAL A 206 26.03 -16.95 7.50
C VAL A 206 26.33 -16.64 8.95
N TYR A 207 25.83 -17.45 9.86
CA TYR A 207 26.14 -17.45 11.29
C TYR A 207 26.96 -18.70 11.64
N THR A 208 28.14 -18.50 12.27
CA THR A 208 29.03 -19.57 12.71
C THR A 208 29.21 -19.49 14.20
N THR A 209 28.97 -20.60 14.92
CA THR A 209 29.08 -20.60 16.37
C THR A 209 29.52 -21.95 16.92
N SER A 210 30.16 -21.93 18.08
CA SER A 210 30.42 -23.10 18.93
C SER A 210 29.78 -22.97 20.34
N ALA A 211 28.93 -21.96 20.52
CA ALA A 211 28.30 -21.66 21.78
C ALA A 211 27.07 -22.53 22.12
N ILE A 212 26.64 -23.39 21.19
CA ILE A 212 25.47 -24.25 21.40
C ILE A 212 25.86 -25.48 22.18
N THR A 213 25.41 -25.53 23.45
CA THR A 213 25.72 -26.64 24.39
C THR A 213 24.48 -27.45 24.81
N GLN A 214 23.30 -27.00 24.39
CA GLN A 214 22.02 -27.67 24.61
C GLN A 214 21.10 -27.38 23.42
N GLU A 215 19.98 -28.08 23.32
CA GLU A 215 18.99 -27.78 22.26
C GLU A 215 18.68 -26.29 22.24
N SER A 216 18.76 -25.71 21.05
CA SER A 216 18.69 -24.26 20.85
C SER A 216 17.97 -23.92 19.56
N VAL A 217 17.24 -22.80 19.57
CA VAL A 217 16.58 -22.25 18.41
C VAL A 217 17.39 -21.08 17.87
N VAL A 218 17.79 -21.18 16.60
CA VAL A 218 18.37 -20.07 15.87
C VAL A 218 17.29 -19.43 15.02
N THR A 219 17.15 -18.14 15.09
CA THR A 219 16.26 -17.37 14.20
C THR A 219 17.04 -16.38 13.37
N VAL A 220 16.55 -16.12 12.17
CA VAL A 220 17.05 -15.05 11.30
C VAL A 220 15.88 -14.16 10.90
N GLU A 221 16.05 -12.87 11.07
CA GLU A 221 15.18 -11.86 10.45
C GLU A 221 15.87 -11.40 9.16
N VAL A 222 15.21 -11.60 8.03
CA VAL A 222 15.67 -11.22 6.71
C VAL A 222 14.86 -10.00 6.27
N ASN A 223 15.53 -8.87 6.00
CA ASN A 223 14.89 -7.66 5.49
C ASN A 223 15.39 -7.40 4.05
N ASN A 224 14.46 -7.30 3.09
CA ASN A 224 14.78 -7.21 1.66
C ASN A 224 15.17 -5.81 1.16
N GLY A 225 15.38 -4.84 2.05
CA GLY A 225 15.72 -3.46 1.68
C GLY A 225 14.55 -2.62 1.17
N ALA A 226 13.43 -3.24 0.77
CA ALA A 226 12.17 -2.56 0.44
C ALA A 226 11.25 -2.39 1.66
N GLY A 227 11.75 -2.69 2.86
CA GLY A 227 11.03 -2.57 4.13
C GLY A 227 10.26 -3.82 4.54
N CYS A 228 10.26 -4.88 3.73
CA CYS A 228 9.63 -6.15 4.09
C CYS A 228 10.61 -7.05 4.83
N SER A 229 10.16 -7.65 5.91
CA SER A 229 10.96 -8.60 6.68
C SER A 229 10.19 -9.88 6.97
N LEU A 230 10.92 -10.99 7.02
CA LEU A 230 10.40 -12.27 7.46
C LEU A 230 11.38 -12.92 8.43
N THR A 231 10.84 -13.58 9.44
CA THR A 231 11.67 -14.32 10.41
C THR A 231 11.54 -15.83 10.16
N GLY A 232 12.70 -16.45 9.90
CA GLY A 232 12.84 -17.89 9.85
C GLY A 232 13.43 -18.45 11.13
N SER A 233 13.26 -19.76 11.36
CA SER A 233 13.82 -20.44 12.53
C SER A 233 14.32 -21.82 12.17
N LEU A 234 15.37 -22.26 12.92
CA LEU A 234 15.97 -23.59 12.85
C LEU A 234 16.27 -24.06 14.27
N THR A 235 15.89 -25.29 14.60
CA THR A 235 16.26 -25.91 15.88
C THR A 235 17.51 -26.74 15.70
N ILE A 236 18.53 -26.47 16.50
CA ILE A 236 19.75 -27.30 16.57
C ILE A 236 19.63 -28.22 17.77
N PHE A 237 19.68 -29.52 17.49
CA PHE A 237 19.58 -30.55 18.51
C PHE A 237 20.96 -30.88 19.09
N VAL A 238 21.02 -31.02 20.42
CA VAL A 238 22.22 -31.42 21.13
C VAL A 238 21.87 -32.64 21.97
N PRO A 239 22.27 -33.86 21.56
CA PRO A 239 22.01 -35.07 22.31
C PRO A 239 22.74 -35.00 23.71
N LYS A 240 22.09 -35.54 24.69
CA LYS A 240 22.73 -35.69 26.00
C LYS A 240 24.00 -36.53 25.85
N ALA A 241 25.10 -36.06 26.46
CA ALA A 241 26.36 -36.80 26.46
C ALA A 241 26.13 -38.23 27.02
N ALA A 242 26.63 -39.22 26.31
CA ALA A 242 26.61 -40.60 26.78
C ALA A 242 27.44 -40.67 28.07
N THR A 243 26.88 -41.24 29.12
CA THR A 243 27.61 -41.55 30.34
C THR A 243 28.27 -42.92 30.13
N ALA A 244 29.61 -42.97 30.21
CA ALA A 244 30.32 -44.24 30.17
C ALA A 244 29.82 -45.10 31.35
N GLY A 245 29.32 -46.27 31.00
CA GLY A 245 28.97 -47.28 32.02
C GLY A 245 30.22 -47.64 32.82
N VAL A 246 30.07 -47.81 34.15
CA VAL A 246 31.15 -48.38 34.94
C VAL A 246 31.18 -49.88 34.66
N ILE A 247 32.26 -50.36 34.11
CA ILE A 247 32.53 -51.81 34.05
C ILE A 247 32.94 -52.18 35.46
N ALA A 248 32.01 -52.70 36.25
CA ALA A 248 32.31 -53.34 37.52
C ALA A 248 32.82 -54.75 37.23
N ALA A 249 34.14 -54.93 37.29
CA ALA A 249 34.69 -56.24 37.38
C ALA A 249 34.37 -56.80 38.77
N ASN A 250 33.69 -57.93 38.85
CA ASN A 250 33.56 -58.65 40.10
C ASN A 250 34.95 -59.14 40.48
N ALA A 251 35.44 -58.74 41.65
CA ALA A 251 36.78 -59.06 42.11
C ALA A 251 37.12 -60.55 42.12
N ALA A 252 36.11 -61.41 42.00
CA ALA A 252 36.27 -62.85 41.88
C ALA A 252 36.66 -63.33 40.45
N ASP A 253 36.45 -62.48 39.42
CA ASP A 253 36.66 -62.87 38.00
C ASP A 253 37.89 -62.22 37.35
N LEU A 254 38.71 -61.54 38.13
CA LEU A 254 39.93 -60.86 37.66
C LEU A 254 41.17 -61.77 37.58
N VAL A 255 41.01 -63.04 37.93
CA VAL A 255 42.10 -64.01 37.83
C VAL A 255 41.89 -64.83 36.57
N LEU A 256 42.59 -64.46 35.50
CA LEU A 256 42.72 -65.31 34.31
C LEU A 256 43.89 -66.26 34.49
N CYS A 257 43.65 -67.54 34.42
CA CYS A 257 44.73 -68.53 34.39
C CYS A 257 45.40 -68.51 33.00
N PRO A 258 46.74 -68.60 32.93
CA PRO A 258 47.38 -68.70 31.62
C PRO A 258 46.92 -69.90 30.88
N GLY A 259 46.17 -69.69 29.75
CA GLY A 259 45.70 -70.74 28.87
C GLY A 259 44.18 -70.89 28.70
N ASP A 260 43.34 -69.97 29.27
CA ASP A 260 41.91 -69.86 29.04
C ASP A 260 41.58 -68.90 27.92
#